data_50e6f2e8e17b837b1f16cc964f1f01b5
#
_entry.id   50e6f2e8e17b837b1f16cc964f1f01b5
#
_cell.length_a   1.000
_cell.length_b   1.000
_cell.length_c   1.000
_cell.angle_alpha   90.00
_cell.angle_beta   90.00
_cell.angle_gamma   90.00
#
_symmetry.space_group_name_H-M   'P 1'
#
loop_
_entity.id
_entity.type
_entity.pdbx_description
1 polymer ?
#
loop_
_entity_poly.entity_id
_entity_poly.type
_entity_poly.pdbx_seq_one_letter_code
_entity_poly.pdbx_strand_id
1 'polypeptide(L)'
;MTKNKDPNKESLVDIAVDPDILARELALEIEIDPLEQIDEDSFPKGLDITQECNEALKMLKGNREERIQGLRIFCEFRDSRSFPFLIPLLDQPCPVERMSVVYALGRNPCPSAVKKLVSLLETDDNAYVRRATAWSLANYDDQIVLEPLINALKNDVAAVRLWSSSSLAEIGNVSLENAQLAAEQLLISLKIDNEPGVRSNCIWSLCRLYEKLNNPFQESFVDECTKIALFDKEPSVMEEAKTALDSMGMQGFYN
;
A
#
# COMPACT_ATOMS: atom_id res chain seq x y z
N MET A 1 10.26 29.98 -42.12
CA MET A 1 9.22 29.39 -41.24
C MET A 1 9.91 28.60 -40.14
N THR A 2 10.24 29.29 -39.07
CA THR A 2 10.92 28.71 -37.88
C THR A 2 9.83 28.16 -36.98
N LYS A 3 9.84 26.83 -36.77
CA LYS A 3 8.96 26.18 -35.79
C LYS A 3 9.43 26.56 -34.39
N ASN A 4 8.62 27.34 -33.68
CA ASN A 4 8.75 27.57 -32.25
C ASN A 4 8.64 26.19 -31.55
N LYS A 5 9.74 25.73 -30.97
CA LYS A 5 9.73 24.66 -30.00
C LYS A 5 9.24 25.25 -28.68
N ASP A 6 8.11 24.78 -28.21
CA ASP A 6 7.58 25.07 -26.88
C ASP A 6 8.57 24.55 -25.83
N PRO A 7 9.20 25.40 -24.98
CA PRO A 7 10.19 24.96 -24.02
C PRO A 7 9.60 24.17 -22.83
N ASN A 8 8.27 24.02 -22.75
CA ASN A 8 7.57 23.23 -21.72
C ASN A 8 7.20 21.81 -22.14
N LYS A 9 7.62 21.34 -23.32
CA LYS A 9 7.67 19.92 -23.65
C LYS A 9 9.05 19.34 -23.34
N GLU A 10 9.52 19.46 -22.12
CA GLU A 10 10.43 18.45 -21.61
C GLU A 10 9.64 17.15 -21.59
N SER A 11 10.09 16.21 -22.38
CA SER A 11 9.62 14.84 -22.38
C SER A 11 9.53 14.39 -20.92
N LEU A 12 8.31 14.19 -20.43
CA LEU A 12 8.08 13.31 -19.32
C LEU A 12 8.81 12.04 -19.73
N VAL A 13 9.99 11.81 -19.15
CA VAL A 13 10.66 10.54 -19.25
C VAL A 13 9.60 9.58 -18.76
N ASP A 14 9.10 8.75 -19.66
CA ASP A 14 8.38 7.55 -19.29
C ASP A 14 9.31 6.85 -18.31
N ILE A 15 9.06 7.04 -17.02
CA ILE A 15 9.73 6.24 -16.00
C ILE A 15 9.04 4.89 -16.14
N ALA A 16 9.44 4.17 -17.19
CA ALA A 16 9.16 2.76 -17.30
C ALA A 16 9.76 2.17 -16.02
N VAL A 17 8.90 1.76 -15.11
CA VAL A 17 9.33 1.11 -13.87
C VAL A 17 10.06 -0.14 -14.31
N ASP A 18 11.37 -0.13 -14.16
CA ASP A 18 12.18 -1.32 -14.38
C ASP A 18 11.74 -2.36 -13.33
N PRO A 19 11.13 -3.50 -13.75
CA PRO A 19 10.66 -4.52 -12.82
C PRO A 19 11.74 -5.01 -11.87
N ASP A 20 13.01 -5.01 -12.31
CA ASP A 20 14.15 -5.45 -11.49
C ASP A 20 14.53 -4.40 -10.43
N ILE A 21 14.38 -3.11 -10.75
CA ILE A 21 14.57 -2.02 -9.77
C ILE A 21 13.44 -2.08 -8.75
N LEU A 22 12.21 -2.25 -9.20
CA LEU A 22 11.05 -2.36 -8.32
C LEU A 22 11.14 -3.59 -7.39
N ALA A 23 11.63 -4.72 -7.89
CA ALA A 23 11.85 -5.92 -7.08
C ALA A 23 12.97 -5.72 -6.04
N ARG A 24 14.04 -4.98 -6.39
CA ARG A 24 15.13 -4.64 -5.45
C ARG A 24 14.68 -3.64 -4.38
N GLU A 25 13.91 -2.63 -4.77
CA GLU A 25 13.33 -1.68 -3.82
C GLU A 25 12.37 -2.41 -2.87
N LEU A 26 11.58 -3.35 -3.37
CA LEU A 26 10.70 -4.20 -2.58
C LEU A 26 11.47 -4.99 -1.52
N ALA A 27 12.61 -5.58 -1.88
CA ALA A 27 13.44 -6.34 -0.95
C ALA A 27 14.08 -5.47 0.15
N LEU A 28 14.24 -4.17 -0.09
CA LEU A 28 14.75 -3.20 0.88
C LEU A 28 13.64 -2.59 1.76
N GLU A 29 12.40 -2.54 1.27
CA GLU A 29 11.25 -1.96 1.97
C GLU A 29 10.53 -2.94 2.93
N ILE A 30 10.88 -4.24 2.90
CA ILE A 30 10.20 -5.28 3.70
C ILE A 30 10.32 -5.05 5.22
N GLU A 31 11.29 -4.25 5.67
CA GLU A 31 11.53 -4.12 7.11
C GLU A 31 10.72 -3.02 7.79
N ILE A 32 10.27 -1.94 7.11
CA ILE A 32 9.61 -0.84 7.82
C ILE A 32 8.77 0.01 6.87
N ASP A 33 7.46 0.13 7.12
CA ASP A 33 6.65 1.20 6.54
C ASP A 33 7.22 2.56 6.98
N PRO A 34 7.71 3.40 6.05
CA PRO A 34 8.26 4.71 6.39
C PRO A 34 7.30 5.59 7.20
N LEU A 35 5.99 5.31 7.13
CA LEU A 35 4.95 6.06 7.84
C LEU A 35 4.60 5.45 9.20
N GLU A 36 4.86 4.17 9.45
CA GLU A 36 4.80 3.57 10.79
C GLU A 36 5.92 4.07 11.70
N GLN A 37 7.03 4.57 11.12
CA GLN A 37 8.13 5.18 11.87
C GLN A 37 7.86 6.62 12.31
N ILE A 38 6.79 7.24 11.87
CA ILE A 38 6.43 8.59 12.33
C ILE A 38 5.79 8.46 13.71
N ASP A 39 6.65 8.34 14.71
CA ASP A 39 6.27 8.49 16.11
C ASP A 39 5.96 9.96 16.36
N GLU A 40 4.73 10.26 16.79
CA GLU A 40 4.31 11.62 17.14
C GLU A 40 5.19 12.19 18.26
N ASP A 41 5.83 11.35 19.08
CA ASP A 41 6.81 11.75 20.10
C ASP A 41 8.20 12.12 19.53
N SER A 42 8.47 11.79 18.27
CA SER A 42 9.75 12.09 17.59
C SER A 42 9.86 13.50 17.02
N PHE A 43 8.78 14.28 17.02
CA PHE A 43 8.80 15.65 16.52
C PHE A 43 9.62 16.59 17.42
N PRO A 44 10.31 17.57 16.83
CA PRO A 44 11.07 18.55 17.61
C PRO A 44 10.19 19.20 18.68
N LYS A 45 10.63 19.17 19.94
CA LYS A 45 9.92 19.83 21.03
C LYS A 45 9.76 21.32 20.70
N GLY A 46 8.50 21.78 20.58
CA GLY A 46 8.16 23.16 20.24
C GLY A 46 7.72 23.38 18.79
N LEU A 47 7.55 22.31 17.99
CA LEU A 47 6.94 22.42 16.66
C LEU A 47 5.48 22.86 16.80
N ASP A 48 5.12 23.98 16.18
CA ASP A 48 3.72 24.40 16.07
C ASP A 48 3.07 23.73 14.84
N ILE A 49 2.50 22.53 15.06
CA ILE A 49 1.82 21.74 14.02
C ILE A 49 0.75 22.58 13.31
N THR A 50 0.06 23.45 14.02
CA THR A 50 -0.98 24.32 13.42
C THR A 50 -0.36 25.31 12.45
N GLN A 51 0.78 25.86 12.78
CA GLN A 51 1.51 26.78 11.89
C GLN A 51 2.01 26.04 10.65
N GLU A 52 2.65 24.87 10.82
CA GLU A 52 3.12 24.02 9.72
C GLU A 52 1.99 23.66 8.75
N CYS A 53 0.85 23.20 9.26
CA CYS A 53 -0.32 22.92 8.44
C CYS A 53 -0.87 24.17 7.73
N ASN A 54 -0.86 25.34 8.37
CA ASN A 54 -1.29 26.60 7.75
C ASN A 54 -0.37 27.02 6.59
N GLU A 55 0.94 26.82 6.73
CA GLU A 55 1.91 27.08 5.67
C GLU A 55 1.76 26.07 4.53
N ALA A 56 1.61 24.79 4.85
CA ALA A 56 1.34 23.74 3.87
C ALA A 56 0.08 24.01 3.05
N LEU A 57 -1.02 24.44 3.67
CA LEU A 57 -2.25 24.83 2.96
C LEU A 57 -2.04 26.00 1.97
N LYS A 58 -1.09 26.89 2.23
CA LYS A 58 -0.71 27.92 1.26
C LYS A 58 0.12 27.34 0.12
N MET A 59 1.08 26.46 0.45
CA MET A 59 1.96 25.78 -0.51
C MET A 59 1.17 24.94 -1.51
N LEU A 60 0.09 24.26 -1.09
CA LEU A 60 -0.78 23.49 -1.99
C LEU A 60 -1.44 24.33 -3.11
N LYS A 61 -1.47 25.65 -2.97
CA LYS A 61 -2.00 26.58 -3.98
C LYS A 61 -0.93 27.14 -4.91
N GLY A 62 0.33 26.86 -4.63
CA GLY A 62 1.48 27.41 -5.32
C GLY A 62 1.89 26.64 -6.57
N ASN A 63 3.14 26.82 -6.95
CA ASN A 63 3.74 26.06 -8.04
C ASN A 63 3.99 24.59 -7.64
N ARG A 64 4.48 23.76 -8.58
CA ARG A 64 4.70 22.33 -8.37
C ARG A 64 5.63 22.04 -7.18
N GLU A 65 6.73 22.78 -7.06
CA GLU A 65 7.71 22.57 -6.00
C GLU A 65 7.12 22.89 -4.63
N GLU A 66 6.39 24.00 -4.54
CA GLU A 66 5.66 24.38 -3.33
C GLU A 66 4.60 23.33 -2.96
N ARG A 67 3.83 22.82 -3.95
CA ARG A 67 2.84 21.78 -3.69
C ARG A 67 3.48 20.50 -3.14
N ILE A 68 4.62 20.05 -3.72
CA ILE A 68 5.33 18.86 -3.22
C ILE A 68 5.82 19.07 -1.79
N GLN A 69 6.31 20.26 -1.44
CA GLN A 69 6.70 20.57 -0.06
C GLN A 69 5.49 20.56 0.88
N GLY A 70 4.38 21.15 0.48
CA GLY A 70 3.14 21.13 1.27
C GLY A 70 2.58 19.70 1.45
N LEU A 71 2.68 18.85 0.42
CA LEU A 71 2.25 17.47 0.48
C LEU A 71 3.05 16.64 1.49
N ARG A 72 4.37 16.88 1.61
CA ARG A 72 5.20 16.20 2.62
C ARG A 72 4.70 16.46 4.03
N ILE A 73 4.29 17.70 4.33
CA ILE A 73 3.74 18.05 5.64
C ILE A 73 2.45 17.26 5.92
N PHE A 74 1.58 17.09 4.91
CA PHE A 74 0.35 16.29 5.07
C PHE A 74 0.58 14.77 5.02
N CYS A 75 1.74 14.29 4.64
CA CYS A 75 2.16 12.90 4.88
C CYS A 75 2.49 12.66 6.36
N GLU A 76 2.93 13.69 7.09
CA GLU A 76 3.29 13.60 8.51
C GLU A 76 2.12 13.99 9.41
N PHE A 77 1.43 15.09 9.10
CA PHE A 77 0.39 15.67 9.96
C PHE A 77 -1.02 15.51 9.39
N ARG A 78 -1.98 15.31 10.28
CA ARG A 78 -3.40 15.23 9.94
C ARG A 78 -4.08 16.60 10.04
N ASP A 79 -4.68 17.03 8.93
CA ASP A 79 -5.49 18.25 8.89
C ASP A 79 -6.57 18.14 7.81
N SER A 80 -7.82 18.00 8.22
CA SER A 80 -8.96 17.85 7.31
C SER A 80 -9.19 19.06 6.38
N ARG A 81 -8.63 20.23 6.69
CA ARG A 81 -8.67 21.42 5.83
C ARG A 81 -7.91 21.20 4.52
N SER A 82 -7.03 20.18 4.46
CA SER A 82 -6.29 19.81 3.25
C SER A 82 -7.16 19.15 2.16
N PHE A 83 -8.26 18.48 2.50
CA PHE A 83 -9.04 17.67 1.57
C PHE A 83 -9.48 18.41 0.29
N PRO A 84 -10.02 19.64 0.34
CA PRO A 84 -10.41 20.37 -0.87
C PRO A 84 -9.25 20.66 -1.82
N PHE A 85 -8.01 20.62 -1.32
CA PHE A 85 -6.80 20.85 -2.11
C PHE A 85 -6.18 19.53 -2.58
N LEU A 86 -6.17 18.49 -1.75
CA LEU A 86 -5.57 17.19 -2.08
C LEU A 86 -6.33 16.47 -3.20
N ILE A 87 -7.65 16.39 -3.11
CA ILE A 87 -8.46 15.61 -4.06
C ILE A 87 -8.26 16.07 -5.53
N PRO A 88 -8.28 17.38 -5.87
CA PRO A 88 -8.00 17.82 -7.24
C PRO A 88 -6.57 17.51 -7.71
N LEU A 89 -5.61 17.43 -6.82
CA LEU A 89 -4.22 17.14 -7.16
C LEU A 89 -3.97 15.68 -7.57
N LEU A 90 -4.91 14.77 -7.31
CA LEU A 90 -4.85 13.39 -7.83
C LEU A 90 -4.86 13.31 -9.37
N ASP A 91 -5.27 14.38 -10.07
CA ASP A 91 -5.30 14.45 -11.54
C ASP A 91 -4.02 15.10 -12.13
N GLN A 92 -3.02 15.40 -11.33
CA GLN A 92 -1.81 16.03 -11.85
C GLN A 92 -1.08 15.11 -12.83
N PRO A 93 -0.51 15.66 -13.91
CA PRO A 93 0.18 14.84 -14.91
C PRO A 93 1.45 14.19 -14.39
N CYS A 94 2.07 14.77 -13.35
CA CYS A 94 3.30 14.24 -12.76
C CYS A 94 3.01 13.08 -11.80
N PRO A 95 3.52 11.86 -12.05
CA PRO A 95 3.27 10.71 -11.17
C PRO A 95 3.85 10.90 -9.76
N VAL A 96 4.98 11.59 -9.60
CA VAL A 96 5.56 11.90 -8.28
C VAL A 96 4.61 12.77 -7.47
N GLU A 97 3.95 13.74 -8.12
CA GLU A 97 2.97 14.60 -7.45
C GLU A 97 1.72 13.79 -7.06
N ARG A 98 1.18 12.97 -7.99
CA ARG A 98 0.03 12.08 -7.67
C ARG A 98 0.35 11.13 -6.52
N MET A 99 1.53 10.48 -6.55
CA MET A 99 1.98 9.59 -5.48
C MET A 99 2.06 10.31 -4.13
N SER A 100 2.63 11.52 -4.08
CA SER A 100 2.71 12.33 -2.86
C SER A 100 1.32 12.69 -2.33
N VAL A 101 0.37 13.00 -3.22
CA VAL A 101 -1.03 13.25 -2.84
C VAL A 101 -1.68 12.00 -2.26
N VAL A 102 -1.42 10.83 -2.86
CA VAL A 102 -1.94 9.55 -2.39
C VAL A 102 -1.44 9.24 -0.98
N TYR A 103 -0.15 9.44 -0.70
CA TYR A 103 0.40 9.28 0.66
C TYR A 103 -0.22 10.27 1.66
N ALA A 104 -0.37 11.53 1.27
CA ALA A 104 -1.04 12.52 2.11
C ALA A 104 -2.51 12.14 2.42
N LEU A 105 -3.23 11.56 1.45
CA LEU A 105 -4.59 11.05 1.64
C LEU A 105 -4.64 9.73 2.43
N GLY A 106 -3.61 8.91 2.38
CA GLY A 106 -3.46 7.75 3.25
C GLY A 106 -3.31 8.17 4.72
N ARG A 107 -2.52 9.22 4.99
CA ARG A 107 -2.39 9.80 6.33
C ARG A 107 -3.63 10.57 6.76
N ASN A 108 -4.34 11.18 5.83
CA ASN A 108 -5.55 11.96 6.03
C ASN A 108 -6.76 11.31 5.31
N PRO A 109 -7.28 10.19 5.80
CA PRO A 109 -8.36 9.48 5.11
C PRO A 109 -9.59 10.38 4.95
N CYS A 110 -10.06 10.49 3.71
CA CYS A 110 -11.19 11.31 3.34
C CYS A 110 -12.18 10.49 2.50
N PRO A 111 -13.40 10.21 2.98
CA PRO A 111 -14.36 9.36 2.26
C PRO A 111 -14.65 9.82 0.83
N SER A 112 -14.60 11.13 0.57
CA SER A 112 -14.84 11.66 -0.77
C SER A 112 -13.69 11.37 -1.77
N ALA A 113 -12.51 10.95 -1.31
CA ALA A 113 -11.38 10.56 -2.15
C ALA A 113 -11.44 9.10 -2.60
N VAL A 114 -12.16 8.22 -1.91
CA VAL A 114 -12.13 6.75 -2.11
C VAL A 114 -12.33 6.36 -3.57
N LYS A 115 -13.37 6.85 -4.21
CA LYS A 115 -13.67 6.50 -5.62
C LYS A 115 -12.54 6.88 -6.56
N LYS A 116 -11.87 7.98 -6.29
CA LYS A 116 -10.76 8.46 -7.11
C LYS A 116 -9.48 7.66 -6.87
N LEU A 117 -9.22 7.28 -5.61
CA LEU A 117 -8.14 6.37 -5.24
C LEU A 117 -8.36 4.98 -5.87
N VAL A 118 -9.58 4.43 -5.81
CA VAL A 118 -9.90 3.17 -6.50
C VAL A 118 -9.60 3.29 -8.00
N SER A 119 -10.04 4.36 -8.66
CA SER A 119 -9.72 4.57 -10.07
C SER A 119 -8.21 4.65 -10.35
N LEU A 120 -7.42 5.29 -9.46
CA LEU A 120 -5.96 5.32 -9.61
C LEU A 120 -5.33 3.94 -9.45
N LEU A 121 -5.79 3.13 -8.50
CA LEU A 121 -5.31 1.76 -8.34
C LEU A 121 -5.55 0.93 -9.61
N GLU A 122 -6.69 1.10 -10.25
CA GLU A 122 -7.09 0.32 -11.40
C GLU A 122 -6.48 0.81 -12.72
N THR A 123 -6.22 2.11 -12.87
CA THR A 123 -5.97 2.71 -14.19
C THR A 123 -4.76 3.63 -14.28
N ASP A 124 -4.05 3.95 -13.19
CA ASP A 124 -2.86 4.79 -13.30
C ASP A 124 -1.75 4.04 -14.04
N ASP A 125 -1.16 4.68 -15.04
CA ASP A 125 -0.09 4.09 -15.84
C ASP A 125 1.18 3.82 -15.03
N ASN A 126 1.40 4.59 -13.95
CA ASN A 126 2.59 4.50 -13.13
C ASN A 126 2.40 3.53 -11.95
N ALA A 127 3.20 2.47 -11.91
CA ALA A 127 3.10 1.44 -10.88
C ALA A 127 3.42 1.95 -9.46
N TYR A 128 4.25 2.99 -9.31
CA TYR A 128 4.52 3.57 -7.99
C TYR A 128 3.29 4.32 -7.45
N VAL A 129 2.50 4.95 -8.33
CA VAL A 129 1.22 5.55 -7.94
C VAL A 129 0.24 4.47 -7.52
N ARG A 130 0.13 3.36 -8.30
CA ARG A 130 -0.75 2.24 -7.93
C ARG A 130 -0.32 1.58 -6.61
N ARG A 131 1.00 1.39 -6.40
CA ARG A 131 1.56 0.88 -5.14
C ARG A 131 1.16 1.75 -3.95
N ALA A 132 1.43 3.05 -4.03
CA ALA A 132 1.04 4.01 -2.99
C ALA A 132 -0.47 4.02 -2.76
N THR A 133 -1.25 3.85 -3.82
CA THR A 133 -2.71 3.81 -3.73
C THR A 133 -3.19 2.53 -3.04
N ALA A 134 -2.59 1.37 -3.35
CA ALA A 134 -2.89 0.13 -2.64
C ALA A 134 -2.66 0.30 -1.13
N TRP A 135 -1.51 0.83 -0.73
CA TRP A 135 -1.20 1.14 0.66
C TRP A 135 -2.20 2.14 1.28
N SER A 136 -2.49 3.24 0.58
CA SER A 136 -3.40 4.28 1.09
C SER A 136 -4.80 3.75 1.38
N LEU A 137 -5.31 2.84 0.55
CA LEU A 137 -6.65 2.27 0.65
C LEU A 137 -6.85 1.40 1.90
N ALA A 138 -5.78 0.91 2.54
CA ALA A 138 -5.84 0.24 3.83
C ALA A 138 -6.45 1.10 4.95
N ASN A 139 -6.39 2.42 4.80
CA ASN A 139 -6.90 3.37 5.79
C ASN A 139 -8.36 3.79 5.56
N TYR A 140 -9.07 3.10 4.66
CA TYR A 140 -10.44 3.42 4.30
C TYR A 140 -11.38 2.26 4.60
N ASP A 141 -12.30 2.43 5.54
CA ASP A 141 -13.30 1.42 5.93
C ASP A 141 -14.49 1.39 4.93
N ASP A 142 -14.19 1.40 3.63
CA ASP A 142 -15.21 1.40 2.58
C ASP A 142 -15.16 0.09 1.78
N GLN A 143 -16.25 -0.65 1.75
CA GLN A 143 -16.34 -1.93 1.06
C GLN A 143 -15.99 -1.85 -0.44
N ILE A 144 -16.13 -0.68 -1.05
CA ILE A 144 -15.81 -0.47 -2.46
C ILE A 144 -14.34 -0.74 -2.80
N VAL A 145 -13.42 -0.72 -1.80
CA VAL A 145 -11.97 -0.93 -2.01
C VAL A 145 -11.59 -2.41 -2.08
N LEU A 146 -12.44 -3.32 -1.59
CA LEU A 146 -12.12 -4.75 -1.49
C LEU A 146 -11.82 -5.39 -2.85
N GLU A 147 -12.75 -5.31 -3.80
CA GLU A 147 -12.59 -5.89 -5.12
C GLU A 147 -11.41 -5.31 -5.93
N PRO A 148 -11.18 -3.98 -5.95
CA PRO A 148 -9.98 -3.40 -6.55
C PRO A 148 -8.67 -3.92 -5.96
N LEU A 149 -8.59 -4.08 -4.63
CA LEU A 149 -7.40 -4.65 -3.98
C LEU A 149 -7.21 -6.14 -4.30
N ILE A 150 -8.27 -6.93 -4.33
CA ILE A 150 -8.24 -8.33 -4.79
C ILE A 150 -7.72 -8.41 -6.23
N ASN A 151 -8.23 -7.57 -7.11
CA ASN A 151 -7.81 -7.54 -8.50
C ASN A 151 -6.35 -7.10 -8.66
N ALA A 152 -5.92 -6.10 -7.90
CA ALA A 152 -4.53 -5.65 -7.88
C ALA A 152 -3.58 -6.74 -7.37
N LEU A 153 -3.91 -7.44 -6.26
CA LEU A 153 -3.14 -8.60 -5.77
C LEU A 153 -3.02 -9.70 -6.82
N LYS A 154 -4.01 -9.88 -7.66
CA LYS A 154 -4.07 -10.94 -8.66
C LYS A 154 -3.25 -10.64 -9.92
N ASN A 155 -3.24 -9.38 -10.36
CA ASN A 155 -2.88 -9.06 -11.73
C ASN A 155 -1.80 -7.97 -11.90
N ASP A 156 -1.43 -7.25 -10.85
CA ASP A 156 -0.50 -6.12 -10.96
C ASP A 156 0.97 -6.54 -10.81
N VAL A 157 1.90 -5.61 -10.87
CA VAL A 157 3.33 -5.84 -10.59
C VAL A 157 3.57 -6.19 -9.13
N ALA A 158 4.67 -6.86 -8.84
CA ALA A 158 4.97 -7.42 -7.52
C ALA A 158 4.82 -6.42 -6.35
N ALA A 159 5.32 -5.19 -6.52
CA ALA A 159 5.20 -4.15 -5.49
C ALA A 159 3.75 -3.75 -5.18
N VAL A 160 2.90 -3.70 -6.20
CA VAL A 160 1.47 -3.41 -6.01
C VAL A 160 0.76 -4.61 -5.37
N ARG A 161 1.10 -5.85 -5.81
CA ARG A 161 0.57 -7.07 -5.20
C ARG A 161 0.91 -7.17 -3.72
N LEU A 162 2.15 -6.84 -3.34
CA LEU A 162 2.59 -6.84 -1.95
C LEU A 162 1.72 -5.91 -1.09
N TRP A 163 1.59 -4.66 -1.47
CA TRP A 163 0.80 -3.70 -0.69
C TRP A 163 -0.70 -4.00 -0.73
N SER A 164 -1.20 -4.55 -1.83
CA SER A 164 -2.60 -5.01 -1.91
C SER A 164 -2.86 -6.15 -0.94
N SER A 165 -1.91 -7.08 -0.74
CA SER A 165 -2.07 -8.16 0.24
C SER A 165 -2.13 -7.63 1.68
N SER A 166 -1.29 -6.66 2.06
CA SER A 166 -1.36 -6.00 3.38
C SER A 166 -2.68 -5.29 3.58
N SER A 167 -3.12 -4.52 2.58
CA SER A 167 -4.35 -3.73 2.65
C SER A 167 -5.59 -4.61 2.75
N LEU A 168 -5.57 -5.80 2.16
CA LEU A 168 -6.63 -6.80 2.29
C LEU A 168 -6.78 -7.32 3.73
N ALA A 169 -5.71 -7.35 4.53
CA ALA A 169 -5.81 -7.67 5.95
C ALA A 169 -6.61 -6.62 6.72
N GLU A 170 -6.40 -5.33 6.42
CA GLU A 170 -7.12 -4.24 7.08
C GLU A 170 -8.61 -4.22 6.67
N ILE A 171 -8.89 -4.27 5.37
CA ILE A 171 -10.27 -4.30 4.84
C ILE A 171 -11.00 -5.59 5.24
N GLY A 172 -10.32 -6.72 5.31
CA GLY A 172 -10.88 -7.97 5.84
C GLY A 172 -11.31 -7.85 7.31
N ASN A 173 -10.68 -6.95 8.07
CA ASN A 173 -11.06 -6.71 9.45
C ASN A 173 -12.40 -5.95 9.61
N VAL A 174 -12.93 -5.34 8.56
CA VAL A 174 -14.20 -4.59 8.61
C VAL A 174 -15.42 -5.50 8.81
N SER A 175 -15.44 -6.69 8.18
CA SER A 175 -16.54 -7.65 8.31
C SER A 175 -16.08 -9.10 8.11
N LEU A 176 -16.90 -10.07 8.59
CA LEU A 176 -16.62 -11.49 8.34
C LEU A 176 -16.68 -11.86 6.86
N GLU A 177 -17.55 -11.24 6.08
CA GLU A 177 -17.65 -11.45 4.65
C GLU A 177 -16.39 -10.95 3.94
N ASN A 178 -15.93 -9.75 4.27
CA ASN A 178 -14.67 -9.21 3.74
C ASN A 178 -13.48 -10.09 4.11
N ALA A 179 -13.42 -10.60 5.35
CA ALA A 179 -12.36 -11.49 5.79
C ALA A 179 -12.27 -12.75 4.93
N GLN A 180 -13.42 -13.36 4.60
CA GLN A 180 -13.44 -14.57 3.80
C GLN A 180 -13.06 -14.32 2.34
N LEU A 181 -13.58 -13.23 1.73
CA LEU A 181 -13.23 -12.84 0.36
C LEU A 181 -11.74 -12.47 0.22
N ALA A 182 -11.21 -11.71 1.18
CA ALA A 182 -9.78 -11.40 1.23
C ALA A 182 -8.93 -12.67 1.39
N ALA A 183 -9.29 -13.55 2.32
CA ALA A 183 -8.56 -14.79 2.59
C ALA A 183 -8.55 -15.75 1.40
N GLU A 184 -9.62 -15.83 0.63
CA GLU A 184 -9.68 -16.65 -0.59
C GLU A 184 -8.57 -16.22 -1.56
N GLN A 185 -8.46 -14.94 -1.88
CA GLN A 185 -7.43 -14.46 -2.79
C GLN A 185 -6.03 -14.53 -2.18
N LEU A 186 -5.87 -14.21 -0.90
CA LEU A 186 -4.58 -14.31 -0.20
C LEU A 186 -4.05 -15.75 -0.22
N LEU A 187 -4.90 -16.76 0.01
CA LEU A 187 -4.52 -18.17 -0.08
C LEU A 187 -4.12 -18.60 -1.50
N ILE A 188 -4.81 -18.08 -2.52
CA ILE A 188 -4.43 -18.33 -3.91
C ILE A 188 -3.05 -17.74 -4.17
N SER A 189 -2.84 -16.46 -3.85
CA SER A 189 -1.56 -15.78 -4.07
C SER A 189 -0.42 -16.41 -3.28
N LEU A 190 -0.65 -16.83 -2.04
CA LEU A 190 0.32 -17.56 -1.24
C LEU A 190 0.84 -18.83 -1.95
N LYS A 191 -0.03 -19.54 -2.65
CA LYS A 191 0.31 -20.79 -3.34
C LYS A 191 1.06 -20.59 -4.65
N ILE A 192 0.76 -19.51 -5.39
CA ILE A 192 1.19 -19.40 -6.78
C ILE A 192 2.08 -18.18 -7.09
N ASP A 193 2.18 -17.21 -6.19
CA ASP A 193 2.96 -16.01 -6.48
C ASP A 193 4.46 -16.34 -6.55
N ASN A 194 5.11 -15.84 -7.60
CA ASN A 194 6.54 -16.08 -7.81
C ASN A 194 7.41 -15.24 -6.87
N GLU A 195 6.90 -14.09 -6.39
CA GLU A 195 7.65 -13.17 -5.55
C GLU A 195 7.61 -13.60 -4.08
N PRO A 196 8.77 -13.89 -3.47
CA PRO A 196 8.83 -14.30 -2.07
C PRO A 196 8.19 -13.30 -1.12
N GLY A 197 8.45 -12.00 -1.32
CA GLY A 197 7.87 -10.93 -0.49
C GLY A 197 6.34 -10.92 -0.51
N VAL A 198 5.73 -11.18 -1.68
CA VAL A 198 4.25 -11.28 -1.77
C VAL A 198 3.75 -12.48 -0.99
N ARG A 199 4.44 -13.65 -1.10
CA ARG A 199 4.04 -14.85 -0.32
C ARG A 199 4.16 -14.63 1.19
N SER A 200 5.29 -14.08 1.66
CA SER A 200 5.48 -13.73 3.07
C SER A 200 4.38 -12.79 3.57
N ASN A 201 4.07 -11.77 2.78
CA ASN A 201 3.05 -10.81 3.15
C ASN A 201 1.62 -11.40 3.13
N CYS A 202 1.34 -12.37 2.26
CA CYS A 202 0.10 -13.14 2.31
C CYS A 202 -0.01 -13.96 3.60
N ILE A 203 1.09 -14.57 4.09
CA ILE A 203 1.11 -15.27 5.38
C ILE A 203 0.76 -14.31 6.51
N TRP A 204 1.46 -13.17 6.58
CA TRP A 204 1.21 -12.13 7.58
C TRP A 204 -0.25 -11.66 7.56
N SER A 205 -0.80 -11.39 6.38
CA SER A 205 -2.18 -10.93 6.20
C SER A 205 -3.21 -11.97 6.65
N LEU A 206 -2.98 -13.24 6.32
CA LEU A 206 -3.85 -14.35 6.75
C LEU A 206 -3.78 -14.58 8.26
N CYS A 207 -2.62 -14.42 8.90
CA CYS A 207 -2.50 -14.44 10.35
C CYS A 207 -3.37 -13.38 11.02
N ARG A 208 -3.39 -12.15 10.49
CA ARG A 208 -4.22 -11.06 11.02
C ARG A 208 -5.73 -11.31 10.88
N LEU A 209 -6.13 -12.08 9.88
CA LEU A 209 -7.53 -12.45 9.63
C LEU A 209 -7.93 -13.76 10.34
N TYR A 210 -6.98 -14.55 10.85
CA TYR A 210 -7.18 -15.95 11.26
C TYR A 210 -8.39 -16.18 12.15
N GLU A 211 -8.55 -15.38 13.20
CA GLU A 211 -9.67 -15.49 14.16
C GLU A 211 -11.05 -15.20 13.53
N LYS A 212 -11.09 -14.54 12.36
CA LYS A 212 -12.32 -14.22 11.63
C LYS A 212 -12.64 -15.23 10.53
N LEU A 213 -11.69 -16.11 10.21
CA LEU A 213 -11.88 -17.13 9.18
C LEU A 213 -12.72 -18.29 9.71
N ASN A 214 -13.53 -18.87 8.83
CA ASN A 214 -14.18 -20.13 9.15
C ASN A 214 -13.18 -21.30 9.11
N ASN A 215 -13.56 -22.44 9.73
CA ASN A 215 -12.69 -23.61 9.86
C ASN A 215 -12.05 -24.08 8.53
N PRO A 216 -12.75 -24.19 7.39
CA PRO A 216 -12.12 -24.60 6.14
C PRO A 216 -10.99 -23.68 5.67
N PHE A 217 -11.10 -22.37 5.88
CA PHE A 217 -10.03 -21.43 5.56
C PHE A 217 -8.87 -21.53 6.56
N GLN A 218 -9.15 -21.67 7.83
CA GLN A 218 -8.13 -21.88 8.87
C GLN A 218 -7.32 -23.15 8.61
N GLU A 219 -7.98 -24.27 8.35
CA GLU A 219 -7.34 -25.54 8.00
C GLU A 219 -6.49 -25.41 6.74
N SER A 220 -7.03 -24.81 5.68
CA SER A 220 -6.30 -24.60 4.42
C SER A 220 -5.06 -23.72 4.60
N PHE A 221 -5.13 -22.70 5.45
CA PHE A 221 -4.01 -21.83 5.76
C PHE A 221 -2.92 -22.55 6.53
N VAL A 222 -3.28 -23.30 7.58
CA VAL A 222 -2.34 -24.11 8.38
C VAL A 222 -1.64 -25.16 7.51
N ASP A 223 -2.37 -25.86 6.68
CA ASP A 223 -1.82 -26.85 5.75
C ASP A 223 -0.81 -26.22 4.78
N GLU A 224 -1.12 -25.03 4.25
CA GLU A 224 -0.22 -24.34 3.33
C GLU A 224 1.02 -23.80 4.03
N CYS A 225 0.88 -23.19 5.21
CA CYS A 225 2.02 -22.77 6.03
C CYS A 225 2.95 -23.94 6.37
N THR A 226 2.37 -25.12 6.69
CA THR A 226 3.16 -26.33 6.97
C THR A 226 3.99 -26.75 5.75
N LYS A 227 3.40 -26.75 4.55
CA LYS A 227 4.13 -27.06 3.31
C LYS A 227 5.23 -26.04 3.03
N ILE A 228 4.93 -24.76 3.20
CA ILE A 228 5.89 -23.66 2.96
C ILE A 228 7.04 -23.75 3.96
N ALA A 229 6.76 -23.94 5.24
CA ALA A 229 7.79 -24.08 6.29
C ALA A 229 8.80 -25.20 6.01
N LEU A 230 8.37 -26.25 5.29
CA LEU A 230 9.20 -27.40 4.96
C LEU A 230 9.85 -27.32 3.57
N PHE A 231 9.21 -26.69 2.59
CA PHE A 231 9.56 -26.89 1.18
C PHE A 231 9.63 -25.63 0.32
N ASP A 232 9.39 -24.43 0.87
CA ASP A 232 9.55 -23.21 0.06
C ASP A 232 11.01 -23.05 -0.35
N LYS A 233 11.23 -22.42 -1.50
CA LYS A 233 12.59 -22.19 -2.05
C LYS A 233 13.34 -21.07 -1.32
N GLU A 234 12.58 -20.16 -0.72
CA GLU A 234 13.10 -18.97 -0.09
C GLU A 234 13.11 -19.10 1.44
N PRO A 235 14.29 -19.05 2.07
CA PRO A 235 14.41 -19.22 3.51
C PRO A 235 13.60 -18.19 4.33
N SER A 236 13.44 -16.97 3.84
CA SER A 236 12.64 -15.93 4.49
C SER A 236 11.15 -16.30 4.54
N VAL A 237 10.61 -16.88 3.47
CA VAL A 237 9.22 -17.33 3.41
C VAL A 237 9.00 -18.55 4.31
N MET A 238 9.98 -19.47 4.38
CA MET A 238 9.95 -20.61 5.30
C MET A 238 9.89 -20.14 6.76
N GLU A 239 10.69 -19.14 7.13
CA GLU A 239 10.74 -18.61 8.48
C GLU A 239 9.45 -17.88 8.85
N GLU A 240 8.89 -17.10 7.93
CA GLU A 240 7.59 -16.45 8.12
C GLU A 240 6.47 -17.49 8.36
N ALA A 241 6.46 -18.58 7.59
CA ALA A 241 5.49 -19.65 7.77
C ALA A 241 5.63 -20.36 9.12
N LYS A 242 6.86 -20.58 9.60
CA LYS A 242 7.11 -21.13 10.95
C LYS A 242 6.63 -20.19 12.04
N THR A 243 6.95 -18.91 11.92
CA THR A 243 6.50 -17.87 12.85
C THR A 243 4.97 -17.81 12.92
N ALA A 244 4.31 -17.92 11.76
CA ALA A 244 2.87 -17.99 11.68
C ALA A 244 2.29 -19.21 12.42
N LEU A 245 2.84 -20.41 12.17
CA LEU A 245 2.42 -21.64 12.84
C LEU A 245 2.64 -21.56 14.35
N ASP A 246 3.77 -21.01 14.79
CA ASP A 246 4.09 -20.81 16.21
C ASP A 246 3.09 -19.86 16.89
N SER A 247 2.73 -18.77 16.22
CA SER A 247 1.75 -17.80 16.74
C SER A 247 0.35 -18.40 16.90
N MET A 248 0.01 -19.40 16.09
CA MET A 248 -1.25 -20.15 16.17
C MET A 248 -1.18 -21.34 17.15
N GLY A 249 -0.05 -21.55 17.85
CA GLY A 249 0.14 -22.65 18.80
C GLY A 249 0.38 -24.02 18.13
N MET A 250 0.82 -24.03 16.88
CA MET A 250 1.00 -25.25 16.05
C MET A 250 2.46 -25.67 15.89
N GLN A 251 3.25 -25.54 16.97
CA GLN A 251 4.71 -25.77 17.07
C GLN A 251 5.08 -27.25 16.82
N GLY A 252 4.51 -28.07 16.23
CA GLY A 252 4.89 -29.47 15.99
C GLY A 252 4.70 -29.91 14.54
N PHE A 253 4.17 -29.05 13.72
CA PHE A 253 3.79 -29.41 12.37
C PHE A 253 4.95 -29.38 11.35
N TYR A 254 6.08 -28.78 11.71
CA TYR A 254 7.25 -28.62 10.82
C TYR A 254 8.58 -29.13 11.44
N ASN A 255 8.52 -29.93 12.53
CA ASN A 255 9.66 -30.58 13.17
C ASN A 255 9.87 -32.01 12.65
#